data_394d6305219916dd2888caff77221d91
#
_entry.id   394d6305219916dd2888caff77221d91
#
_cell.length_a   1.000
_cell.length_b   1.000
_cell.length_c   1.000
_cell.angle_alpha   90.00
_cell.angle_beta   90.00
_cell.angle_gamma   90.00
#
_symmetry.space_group_name_H-M   'P 1'
#
loop_
_entity.id
_entity.type
_entity.pdbx_description
1 polymer ?
#
loop_
_entity_poly.entity_id
_entity_poly.type
_entity_poly.pdbx_seq_one_letter_code
_entity_poly.pdbx_strand_id
1 'polypeptide(L)'
;FHIALSVIEMRSNDGVIPEPLSSEQLPDKAIMLADAALTAALAVAVRQVYGDNPVDCRLAVIAMGKCGAKELNYISDVDVVFVAEPAESKATRVASEFIKVGCRAFFDVDAALRPEGKRGALVRTLESHVTYYRRWAHTWEFQALLKHRPMTGCLPLGEAYSAALSPMVWEASKRDSFVSDVQAMRRRVLETVPDHLKHRELKLGVGGLRDVEFAVQLLQLVHGRSDESLRQLATVDALAALIGAGYVGRTDGASLIECYEFLRLLEHRLQLQKVKRTHTLPEDSDTQTLRWLAHASGFSGEKHRSSIDLMEETLRKVRLNISSLHSKLFYRPLLDSVVNMSVDELKLSPDAAKEQLRALGYNYPDRAFEHLTALAAGASRKAKIQAM
;
A
#
# COMPACT_ATOMS: atom_id res chain seq x y z
N PHE A 1 -10.87 -20.73 -7.79
CA PHE A 1 -10.69 -19.72 -6.74
C PHE A 1 -11.45 -18.44 -7.06
N HIS A 2 -11.14 -17.74 -8.15
CA HIS A 2 -11.80 -16.50 -8.57
C HIS A 2 -13.30 -16.66 -8.81
N ILE A 3 -13.70 -17.77 -9.44
CA ILE A 3 -15.11 -18.13 -9.61
C ILE A 3 -15.80 -18.32 -8.23
N ALA A 4 -15.13 -18.96 -7.27
CA ALA A 4 -15.68 -19.15 -5.93
C ALA A 4 -15.90 -17.81 -5.20
N LEU A 5 -14.96 -16.86 -5.30
CA LEU A 5 -15.12 -15.51 -4.76
C LEU A 5 -16.28 -14.76 -5.43
N SER A 6 -16.36 -14.81 -6.76
CA SER A 6 -17.45 -14.19 -7.51
C SER A 6 -18.81 -14.80 -7.17
N VAL A 7 -18.87 -16.14 -6.92
CA VAL A 7 -20.09 -16.83 -6.48
C VAL A 7 -20.46 -16.45 -5.05
N ILE A 8 -19.48 -16.24 -4.16
CA ILE A 8 -19.74 -15.76 -2.79
C ILE A 8 -20.33 -14.33 -2.84
N GLU A 9 -19.78 -13.47 -3.68
CA GLU A 9 -20.32 -12.13 -3.90
C GLU A 9 -21.75 -12.20 -4.50
N MET A 10 -21.98 -13.04 -5.52
CA MET A 10 -23.30 -13.22 -6.14
C MET A 10 -24.33 -13.87 -5.23
N ARG A 11 -23.95 -14.84 -4.40
CA ARG A 11 -24.87 -15.52 -3.45
C ARG A 11 -25.30 -14.65 -2.27
N SER A 12 -24.54 -13.62 -1.95
CA SER A 12 -24.99 -12.59 -1.01
C SER A 12 -26.20 -11.83 -1.54
N ASN A 13 -26.58 -12.09 -2.77
CA ASN A 13 -27.53 -11.38 -3.61
C ASN A 13 -28.80 -12.16 -3.95
N ASP A 14 -29.15 -13.22 -3.24
CA ASP A 14 -30.36 -13.99 -3.51
C ASP A 14 -31.65 -13.17 -3.26
N GLY A 15 -32.21 -12.65 -4.36
CA GLY A 15 -33.61 -12.25 -4.47
C GLY A 15 -34.01 -10.86 -3.96
N VAL A 16 -33.13 -10.13 -3.36
CA VAL A 16 -33.25 -8.69 -3.08
C VAL A 16 -32.10 -8.01 -3.82
N ILE A 17 -32.30 -6.82 -4.36
CA ILE A 17 -31.18 -6.07 -4.95
C ILE A 17 -30.06 -6.12 -3.91
N PRO A 18 -28.97 -6.81 -4.21
CA PRO A 18 -27.98 -7.06 -3.18
C PRO A 18 -27.27 -5.77 -2.89
N GLU A 19 -27.19 -5.41 -1.62
CA GLU A 19 -26.08 -4.57 -1.23
C GLU A 19 -24.79 -5.32 -1.60
N PRO A 20 -23.93 -4.74 -2.45
CA PRO A 20 -22.64 -5.34 -2.73
C PRO A 20 -22.00 -5.62 -1.37
N LEU A 21 -21.35 -6.79 -1.24
CA LEU A 21 -20.57 -7.08 -0.02
C LEU A 21 -19.80 -5.81 0.31
N SER A 22 -20.03 -5.27 1.50
CA SER A 22 -19.35 -4.04 1.90
C SER A 22 -17.85 -4.23 1.69
N SER A 23 -17.15 -3.15 1.42
CA SER A 23 -15.67 -3.15 1.34
C SER A 23 -15.01 -3.84 2.54
N GLU A 24 -15.73 -3.98 3.66
CA GLU A 24 -15.31 -4.67 4.88
C GLU A 24 -15.45 -6.20 4.82
N GLN A 25 -16.48 -6.74 4.18
CA GLN A 25 -16.76 -8.19 4.20
C GLN A 25 -15.98 -8.98 3.14
N LEU A 26 -15.68 -8.35 2.02
CA LEU A 26 -15.01 -9.00 0.89
C LEU A 26 -13.54 -9.32 1.16
N PRO A 27 -12.73 -8.40 1.74
CA PRO A 27 -11.33 -8.67 2.06
C PRO A 27 -11.15 -9.85 3.00
N ASP A 28 -11.99 -9.98 4.02
CA ASP A 28 -11.89 -11.07 5.00
C ASP A 28 -12.08 -12.44 4.36
N LYS A 29 -13.10 -12.60 3.52
CA LYS A 29 -13.34 -13.87 2.83
C LYS A 29 -12.26 -14.20 1.81
N ALA A 30 -11.79 -13.21 1.06
CA ALA A 30 -10.73 -13.38 0.10
C ALA A 30 -9.41 -13.80 0.75
N ILE A 31 -9.08 -13.19 1.89
CA ILE A 31 -7.84 -13.50 2.61
C ILE A 31 -7.89 -14.87 3.29
N MET A 32 -9.01 -15.26 3.89
CA MET A 32 -9.16 -16.60 4.46
C MET A 32 -8.95 -17.68 3.41
N LEU A 33 -9.52 -17.49 2.22
CA LEU A 33 -9.36 -18.42 1.11
C LEU A 33 -7.91 -18.43 0.57
N ALA A 34 -7.26 -17.26 0.51
CA ALA A 34 -5.85 -17.15 0.12
C ALA A 34 -4.92 -17.84 1.14
N ASP A 35 -5.11 -17.60 2.43
CA ASP A 35 -4.32 -18.21 3.49
C ASP A 35 -4.48 -19.75 3.47
N ALA A 36 -5.71 -20.25 3.30
CA ALA A 36 -5.98 -21.68 3.18
C ALA A 36 -5.32 -22.29 1.92
N ALA A 37 -5.48 -21.66 0.76
CA ALA A 37 -4.90 -22.10 -0.50
C ALA A 37 -3.36 -22.14 -0.45
N LEU A 38 -2.74 -21.12 0.11
CA LEU A 38 -1.28 -21.06 0.23
C LEU A 38 -0.76 -22.00 1.32
N THR A 39 -1.53 -22.26 2.38
CA THR A 39 -1.20 -23.31 3.36
C THR A 39 -1.21 -24.68 2.69
N ALA A 40 -2.20 -24.96 1.85
CA ALA A 40 -2.24 -26.20 1.07
C ALA A 40 -1.07 -26.29 0.08
N ALA A 41 -0.74 -25.17 -0.59
CA ALA A 41 0.43 -25.13 -1.48
C ALA A 41 1.75 -25.45 -0.73
N LEU A 42 1.89 -24.93 0.49
CA LEU A 42 3.06 -25.25 1.33
C LEU A 42 3.11 -26.74 1.70
N ALA A 43 1.99 -27.32 2.09
CA ALA A 43 1.93 -28.75 2.42
C ALA A 43 2.34 -29.63 1.22
N VAL A 44 1.85 -29.29 0.02
CA VAL A 44 2.23 -29.95 -1.23
C VAL A 44 3.74 -29.79 -1.50
N ALA A 45 4.27 -28.57 -1.37
CA ALA A 45 5.69 -28.29 -1.60
C ALA A 45 6.59 -29.05 -0.63
N VAL A 46 6.23 -29.11 0.65
CA VAL A 46 6.95 -29.91 1.66
C VAL A 46 6.93 -31.39 1.28
N ARG A 47 5.78 -31.93 0.90
CA ARG A 47 5.65 -33.33 0.48
C ARG A 47 6.48 -33.65 -0.76
N GLN A 48 6.54 -32.73 -1.72
CA GLN A 48 7.36 -32.90 -2.93
C GLN A 48 8.87 -32.91 -2.64
N VAL A 49 9.33 -32.16 -1.65
CA VAL A 49 10.76 -32.04 -1.33
C VAL A 49 11.21 -33.12 -0.37
N TYR A 50 10.42 -33.43 0.64
CA TYR A 50 10.79 -34.36 1.73
C TYR A 50 10.25 -35.78 1.52
N GLY A 51 9.17 -35.95 0.74
CA GLY A 51 8.49 -37.23 0.64
C GLY A 51 7.95 -37.67 2.01
N ASP A 52 8.38 -38.85 2.44
CA ASP A 52 8.05 -39.39 3.77
C ASP A 52 9.16 -39.12 4.82
N ASN A 53 10.22 -38.40 4.43
CA ASN A 53 11.31 -38.09 5.34
C ASN A 53 10.90 -36.97 6.34
N PRO A 54 11.50 -36.99 7.54
CA PRO A 54 11.29 -35.90 8.49
C PRO A 54 11.73 -34.55 7.91
N VAL A 55 10.95 -33.51 8.23
CA VAL A 55 11.28 -32.13 7.87
C VAL A 55 12.35 -31.63 8.84
N ASP A 56 13.49 -31.24 8.33
CA ASP A 56 14.68 -30.83 9.10
C ASP A 56 14.87 -29.32 9.19
N CYS A 57 13.90 -28.54 8.71
CA CYS A 57 13.91 -27.08 8.83
C CYS A 57 12.56 -26.52 9.31
N ARG A 58 12.61 -25.40 10.00
CA ARG A 58 11.42 -24.57 10.28
C ARG A 58 11.34 -23.51 9.20
N LEU A 59 10.26 -23.47 8.43
CA LEU A 59 10.04 -22.48 7.38
C LEU A 59 8.75 -21.74 7.68
N ALA A 60 8.84 -20.41 7.71
CA ALA A 60 7.71 -19.48 7.78
C ALA A 60 7.54 -18.70 6.49
N VAL A 61 6.32 -18.54 6.04
CA VAL A 61 5.93 -17.69 4.92
C VAL A 61 5.29 -16.43 5.47
N ILE A 62 5.88 -15.30 5.15
CA ILE A 62 5.44 -13.97 5.56
C ILE A 62 4.72 -13.33 4.40
N ALA A 63 3.43 -13.08 4.53
CA ALA A 63 2.65 -12.33 3.56
C ALA A 63 3.04 -10.84 3.62
N MET A 64 3.15 -10.23 2.45
CA MET A 64 3.49 -8.83 2.25
C MET A 64 2.42 -8.13 1.43
N GLY A 65 2.56 -6.83 1.23
CA GLY A 65 1.69 -6.05 0.36
C GLY A 65 0.20 -6.20 0.69
N LYS A 66 -0.65 -6.36 -0.32
CA LYS A 66 -2.11 -6.51 -0.12
C LYS A 66 -2.48 -7.81 0.61
N CYS A 67 -1.72 -8.88 0.44
CA CYS A 67 -1.93 -10.13 1.16
C CYS A 67 -1.64 -9.97 2.66
N GLY A 68 -0.52 -9.35 2.98
CA GLY A 68 -0.16 -9.05 4.37
C GLY A 68 -1.17 -8.12 5.04
N ALA A 69 -1.63 -7.11 4.33
CA ALA A 69 -2.61 -6.13 4.79
C ALA A 69 -4.06 -6.66 4.85
N LYS A 70 -4.31 -7.88 4.40
CA LYS A 70 -5.67 -8.44 4.25
C LYS A 70 -6.57 -7.64 3.29
N GLU A 71 -5.99 -7.03 2.27
CA GLU A 71 -6.67 -6.17 1.28
C GLU A 71 -6.59 -6.76 -0.15
N LEU A 72 -6.61 -8.11 -0.30
CA LEU A 72 -6.48 -8.74 -1.61
C LEU A 72 -7.60 -8.32 -2.56
N ASN A 73 -7.23 -8.16 -3.84
CA ASN A 73 -8.18 -8.06 -4.93
C ASN A 73 -8.67 -9.46 -5.35
N TYR A 74 -9.74 -9.51 -6.16
CA TYR A 74 -10.17 -10.76 -6.79
C TYR A 74 -9.08 -11.39 -7.65
N ILE A 75 -8.35 -10.57 -8.40
CA ILE A 75 -7.25 -10.98 -9.25
C ILE A 75 -6.00 -10.24 -8.76
N SER A 76 -5.24 -10.87 -7.88
CA SER A 76 -4.03 -10.29 -7.28
C SER A 76 -2.87 -11.28 -7.37
N ASP A 77 -1.67 -10.75 -7.45
CA ASP A 77 -0.49 -11.47 -6.99
C ASP A 77 -0.46 -11.50 -5.47
N VAL A 78 0.30 -12.43 -4.95
CA VAL A 78 0.57 -12.58 -3.52
C VAL A 78 2.05 -12.35 -3.29
N ASP A 79 2.36 -11.23 -2.61
CA ASP A 79 3.72 -10.93 -2.21
C ASP A 79 4.10 -11.73 -0.96
N VAL A 80 5.24 -12.43 -0.99
CA VAL A 80 5.72 -13.23 0.15
C VAL A 80 7.22 -13.07 0.40
N VAL A 81 7.61 -13.32 1.66
CA VAL A 81 9.00 -13.48 2.07
C VAL A 81 9.14 -14.78 2.83
N PHE A 82 10.25 -15.48 2.63
CA PHE A 82 10.53 -16.78 3.27
C PHE A 82 11.62 -16.65 4.34
N VAL A 83 11.31 -17.15 5.52
CA VAL A 83 12.25 -17.22 6.65
C VAL A 83 12.39 -18.70 7.04
N ALA A 84 13.62 -19.22 7.16
CA ALA A 84 13.81 -20.59 7.59
C ALA A 84 15.00 -20.76 8.54
N GLU A 85 14.93 -21.77 9.37
CA GLU A 85 15.99 -22.17 10.28
C GLU A 85 16.11 -23.69 10.35
N PRO A 86 17.22 -24.20 9.79
CA PRO A 86 18.25 -23.51 8.99
C PRO A 86 17.76 -23.14 7.59
N ALA A 87 18.35 -22.08 6.99
CA ALA A 87 18.03 -21.64 5.62
C ALA A 87 18.92 -22.35 4.59
N GLU A 88 18.82 -23.67 4.52
CA GLU A 88 19.61 -24.50 3.65
C GLU A 88 18.94 -24.79 2.29
N SER A 89 19.59 -25.62 1.46
CA SER A 89 19.13 -25.95 0.12
C SER A 89 17.73 -26.56 0.07
N LYS A 90 17.37 -27.40 1.05
CA LYS A 90 16.01 -27.97 1.12
C LYS A 90 14.94 -26.94 1.40
N ALA A 91 15.19 -26.00 2.34
CA ALA A 91 14.27 -24.89 2.60
C ALA A 91 14.06 -24.04 1.34
N THR A 92 15.15 -23.76 0.59
CA THR A 92 15.07 -23.03 -0.69
C THR A 92 14.26 -23.82 -1.73
N ARG A 93 14.40 -25.15 -1.78
CA ARG A 93 13.60 -26.01 -2.67
C ARG A 93 12.11 -25.97 -2.29
N VAL A 94 11.79 -26.07 -1.00
CA VAL A 94 10.40 -25.95 -0.52
C VAL A 94 9.79 -24.61 -0.93
N ALA A 95 10.50 -23.49 -0.71
CA ALA A 95 10.05 -22.18 -1.13
C ALA A 95 9.84 -22.06 -2.65
N SER A 96 10.75 -22.67 -3.44
CA SER A 96 10.62 -22.69 -4.90
C SER A 96 9.43 -23.53 -5.37
N GLU A 97 9.20 -24.71 -4.75
CA GLU A 97 8.02 -25.53 -5.07
C GLU A 97 6.73 -24.87 -4.59
N PHE A 98 6.74 -24.21 -3.44
CA PHE A 98 5.58 -23.39 -2.98
C PHE A 98 5.18 -22.35 -4.02
N ILE A 99 6.15 -21.58 -4.56
CA ILE A 99 5.88 -20.60 -5.61
C ILE A 99 5.30 -21.30 -6.86
N LYS A 100 5.88 -22.39 -7.31
CA LYS A 100 5.38 -23.14 -8.48
C LYS A 100 3.96 -23.66 -8.28
N VAL A 101 3.68 -24.27 -7.13
CA VAL A 101 2.34 -24.79 -6.80
C VAL A 101 1.35 -23.65 -6.70
N GLY A 102 1.70 -22.56 -6.01
CA GLY A 102 0.87 -21.38 -5.88
C GLY A 102 0.52 -20.78 -7.24
N CYS A 103 1.54 -20.50 -8.07
CA CYS A 103 1.35 -19.94 -9.41
C CYS A 103 0.55 -20.85 -10.34
N ARG A 104 0.70 -22.16 -10.22
CA ARG A 104 -0.01 -23.13 -11.07
C ARG A 104 -1.48 -23.30 -10.69
N ALA A 105 -1.78 -23.26 -9.40
CA ALA A 105 -3.08 -23.67 -8.87
C ALA A 105 -3.97 -22.50 -8.38
N PHE A 106 -3.38 -21.39 -7.93
CA PHE A 106 -4.10 -20.37 -7.19
C PHE A 106 -3.80 -18.94 -7.63
N PHE A 107 -2.57 -18.45 -7.40
CA PHE A 107 -2.18 -17.04 -7.58
C PHE A 107 -0.77 -16.91 -8.15
N ASP A 108 -0.49 -15.80 -8.81
CA ASP A 108 0.89 -15.39 -9.03
C ASP A 108 1.54 -15.08 -7.67
N VAL A 109 2.58 -15.84 -7.31
CA VAL A 109 3.33 -15.66 -6.06
C VAL A 109 4.63 -14.94 -6.37
N ASP A 110 4.81 -13.73 -5.80
CA ASP A 110 6.01 -12.91 -5.98
C ASP A 110 6.79 -12.79 -4.66
N ALA A 111 8.06 -13.14 -4.70
CA ALA A 111 8.99 -13.01 -3.59
C ALA A 111 9.99 -11.85 -3.79
N ALA A 112 9.68 -10.86 -4.63
CA ALA A 112 10.59 -9.76 -4.96
C ALA A 112 10.76 -8.73 -3.83
N LEU A 113 9.88 -8.72 -2.82
CA LEU A 113 10.00 -7.84 -1.65
C LEU A 113 11.01 -8.37 -0.60
N ARG A 114 11.67 -9.52 -0.86
CA ARG A 114 12.74 -10.01 0.00
C ARG A 114 14.00 -9.13 -0.05
N PRO A 115 14.88 -9.19 0.94
CA PRO A 115 16.17 -8.49 0.92
C PRO A 115 16.92 -8.65 -0.40
N GLU A 116 17.42 -7.53 -0.96
CA GLU A 116 18.09 -7.43 -2.27
C GLU A 116 17.19 -7.78 -3.48
N GLY A 117 15.88 -7.90 -3.26
CA GLY A 117 14.92 -8.18 -4.32
C GLY A 117 15.17 -9.52 -5.01
N LYS A 118 14.96 -9.57 -6.32
CA LYS A 118 15.13 -10.80 -7.13
C LYS A 118 16.59 -11.31 -7.17
N ARG A 119 17.59 -10.49 -6.82
CA ARG A 119 19.00 -10.88 -6.78
C ARG A 119 19.38 -11.54 -5.45
N GLY A 120 18.64 -11.29 -4.38
CA GLY A 120 18.90 -11.86 -3.06
C GLY A 120 18.48 -13.32 -2.95
N ALA A 121 19.03 -14.02 -1.95
CA ALA A 121 18.64 -15.38 -1.63
C ALA A 121 17.13 -15.49 -1.39
N LEU A 122 16.49 -16.54 -1.93
CA LEU A 122 15.05 -16.74 -1.84
C LEU A 122 14.61 -16.96 -0.39
N VAL A 123 15.42 -17.70 0.37
CA VAL A 123 15.19 -18.02 1.78
C VAL A 123 16.37 -17.52 2.59
N ARG A 124 16.11 -16.90 3.73
CA ARG A 124 17.13 -16.41 4.67
C ARG A 124 16.77 -16.82 6.10
N THR A 125 17.76 -16.87 6.98
CA THR A 125 17.53 -17.00 8.42
C THR A 125 16.99 -15.69 9.00
N LEU A 126 16.34 -15.75 10.16
CA LEU A 126 15.89 -14.57 10.89
C LEU A 126 17.05 -13.60 11.15
N GLU A 127 18.19 -14.13 11.61
CA GLU A 127 19.40 -13.33 11.87
C GLU A 127 19.89 -12.59 10.61
N SER A 128 19.86 -13.26 9.45
CA SER A 128 20.24 -12.67 8.16
C SER A 128 19.29 -11.53 7.77
N HIS A 129 17.98 -11.68 8.00
CA HIS A 129 17.01 -10.61 7.78
C HIS A 129 17.27 -9.41 8.69
N VAL A 130 17.41 -9.64 9.99
CA VAL A 130 17.70 -8.57 10.97
C VAL A 130 18.98 -7.82 10.60
N THR A 131 20.04 -8.54 10.24
CA THR A 131 21.31 -7.94 9.83
C THR A 131 21.15 -7.08 8.57
N TYR A 132 20.40 -7.57 7.59
CA TYR A 132 20.14 -6.82 6.36
C TYR A 132 19.38 -5.52 6.65
N TYR A 133 18.25 -5.60 7.35
CA TYR A 133 17.42 -4.43 7.65
C TYR A 133 18.15 -3.41 8.52
N ARG A 134 19.02 -3.85 9.40
CA ARG A 134 19.83 -2.95 10.24
C ARG A 134 20.90 -2.18 9.45
N ARG A 135 21.49 -2.79 8.41
CA ARG A 135 22.69 -2.26 7.73
C ARG A 135 22.42 -1.71 6.33
N TRP A 136 21.54 -2.34 5.58
CA TRP A 136 21.47 -2.16 4.12
C TRP A 136 20.10 -1.71 3.60
N ALA A 137 19.02 -1.95 4.35
CA ALA A 137 17.68 -1.68 3.88
C ALA A 137 17.43 -0.20 3.61
N HIS A 138 16.77 0.08 2.51
CA HIS A 138 16.31 1.42 2.14
C HIS A 138 15.00 1.77 2.85
N THR A 139 14.68 3.06 2.91
CA THR A 139 13.47 3.57 3.56
C THR A 139 12.18 2.92 3.03
N TRP A 140 12.08 2.66 1.72
CA TRP A 140 10.92 2.02 1.11
C TRP A 140 10.71 0.56 1.54
N GLU A 141 11.77 -0.14 1.96
CA GLU A 141 11.65 -1.53 2.44
C GLU A 141 10.98 -1.57 3.83
N PHE A 142 11.22 -0.58 4.68
CA PHE A 142 10.49 -0.42 5.94
C PHE A 142 9.02 -0.04 5.69
N GLN A 143 8.75 0.77 4.66
CA GLN A 143 7.39 1.07 4.23
C GLN A 143 6.66 -0.22 3.75
N ALA A 144 7.34 -1.09 3.01
CA ALA A 144 6.78 -2.39 2.60
C ALA A 144 6.50 -3.30 3.82
N LEU A 145 7.38 -3.27 4.84
CA LEU A 145 7.20 -4.04 6.08
C LEU A 145 6.02 -3.57 6.94
N LEU A 146 5.43 -2.39 6.73
CA LEU A 146 4.20 -2.00 7.43
C LEU A 146 3.06 -3.01 7.23
N LYS A 147 3.09 -3.72 6.11
CA LYS A 147 2.06 -4.67 5.72
C LYS A 147 2.51 -6.14 5.84
N HIS A 148 3.55 -6.43 6.62
CA HIS A 148 3.99 -7.81 6.82
C HIS A 148 3.11 -8.55 7.83
N ARG A 149 2.86 -9.85 7.56
CA ARG A 149 2.08 -10.71 8.44
C ARG A 149 2.57 -12.17 8.32
N PRO A 150 2.86 -12.87 9.43
CA PRO A 150 3.03 -14.33 9.40
C PRO A 150 1.77 -14.99 8.84
N MET A 151 1.92 -15.82 7.80
CA MET A 151 0.76 -16.38 7.09
C MET A 151 0.64 -17.89 7.28
N THR A 152 1.70 -18.63 7.00
CA THR A 152 1.69 -20.10 7.07
C THR A 152 3.07 -20.68 7.35
N GLY A 153 3.15 -21.98 7.60
CA GLY A 153 4.37 -22.68 7.97
C GLY A 153 4.63 -22.63 9.47
N CYS A 154 5.86 -22.38 9.87
CA CYS A 154 6.23 -22.25 11.27
C CYS A 154 5.81 -20.88 11.81
N LEU A 155 4.58 -20.75 12.31
CA LEU A 155 4.06 -19.48 12.85
C LEU A 155 4.94 -18.88 13.96
N PRO A 156 5.47 -19.66 14.94
CA PRO A 156 6.38 -19.10 15.95
C PRO A 156 7.62 -18.42 15.34
N LEU A 157 8.17 -18.96 14.24
CA LEU A 157 9.29 -18.33 13.53
C LEU A 157 8.82 -17.04 12.81
N GLY A 158 7.62 -17.05 12.25
CA GLY A 158 7.00 -15.88 11.65
C GLY A 158 6.73 -14.75 12.66
N GLU A 159 6.25 -15.09 13.84
CA GLU A 159 6.05 -14.15 14.96
C GLU A 159 7.38 -13.57 15.44
N ALA A 160 8.41 -14.41 15.56
CA ALA A 160 9.77 -13.97 15.89
C ALA A 160 10.32 -12.99 14.84
N TYR A 161 10.03 -13.23 13.56
CA TYR A 161 10.37 -12.30 12.47
C TYR A 161 9.69 -10.95 12.68
N SER A 162 8.39 -10.94 12.93
CA SER A 162 7.62 -9.71 13.18
C SER A 162 8.13 -8.96 14.40
N ALA A 163 8.37 -9.66 15.52
CA ALA A 163 8.89 -9.07 16.73
C ALA A 163 10.29 -8.44 16.56
N ALA A 164 11.16 -9.08 15.76
CA ALA A 164 12.51 -8.58 15.53
C ALA A 164 12.57 -7.36 14.59
N LEU A 165 11.68 -7.28 13.59
CA LEU A 165 11.71 -6.21 12.59
C LEU A 165 10.79 -5.04 12.92
N SER A 166 9.70 -5.24 13.68
CA SER A 166 8.75 -4.19 14.03
C SER A 166 9.42 -2.94 14.65
N PRO A 167 10.36 -3.05 15.61
CA PRO A 167 11.03 -1.86 16.15
C PRO A 167 11.76 -1.06 15.08
N MET A 168 12.37 -1.71 14.10
CA MET A 168 13.11 -1.04 13.03
C MET A 168 12.17 -0.29 12.08
N VAL A 169 10.98 -0.84 11.83
CA VAL A 169 9.94 -0.18 11.01
C VAL A 169 9.54 1.13 11.67
N TRP A 170 9.22 1.11 12.96
CA TRP A 170 8.75 2.30 13.67
C TRP A 170 9.87 3.33 13.98
N GLU A 171 11.11 2.94 13.82
CA GLU A 171 12.26 3.87 13.90
C GLU A 171 12.73 4.40 12.54
N ALA A 172 12.16 3.91 11.44
CA ALA A 172 12.59 4.29 10.09
C ALA A 172 12.50 5.81 9.82
N SER A 173 11.53 6.50 10.42
CA SER A 173 11.37 7.96 10.28
C SER A 173 12.48 8.79 10.93
N LYS A 174 13.33 8.19 11.78
CA LYS A 174 14.49 8.88 12.36
C LYS A 174 15.68 9.01 11.40
N ARG A 175 15.64 8.37 10.24
CA ARG A 175 16.74 8.40 9.28
C ARG A 175 16.84 9.79 8.65
N ASP A 176 18.04 10.32 8.55
CA ASP A 176 18.28 11.66 7.99
C ASP A 176 17.74 11.82 6.55
N SER A 177 17.78 10.74 5.75
CA SER A 177 17.30 10.72 4.38
C SER A 177 15.80 10.39 4.25
N PHE A 178 15.07 10.14 5.34
CA PHE A 178 13.71 9.60 5.31
C PHE A 178 12.78 10.38 4.38
N VAL A 179 12.73 11.69 4.54
CA VAL A 179 11.86 12.58 3.75
C VAL A 179 12.22 12.54 2.27
N SER A 180 13.50 12.72 1.96
CA SER A 180 13.99 12.72 0.57
C SER A 180 13.80 11.37 -0.12
N ASP A 181 13.99 10.27 0.62
CA ASP A 181 13.79 8.90 0.12
C ASP A 181 12.32 8.63 -0.24
N VAL A 182 11.39 9.02 0.65
CA VAL A 182 9.95 8.85 0.41
C VAL A 182 9.48 9.67 -0.79
N GLN A 183 9.95 10.91 -0.91
CA GLN A 183 9.64 11.76 -2.06
C GLN A 183 10.23 11.20 -3.37
N ALA A 184 11.49 10.76 -3.33
CA ALA A 184 12.15 10.16 -4.48
C ALA A 184 11.44 8.88 -4.93
N MET A 185 10.99 8.04 -3.99
CA MET A 185 10.24 6.84 -4.28
C MET A 185 8.90 7.16 -4.95
N ARG A 186 8.16 8.18 -4.47
CA ARG A 186 6.89 8.59 -5.09
C ARG A 186 7.10 9.08 -6.52
N ARG A 187 8.12 9.90 -6.78
CA ARG A 187 8.47 10.34 -8.15
C ARG A 187 8.79 9.15 -9.05
N ARG A 188 9.65 8.24 -8.61
CA ARG A 188 10.02 7.04 -9.37
C ARG A 188 8.80 6.19 -9.74
N VAL A 189 7.86 6.01 -8.82
CA VAL A 189 6.62 5.27 -9.10
C VAL A 189 5.79 5.96 -10.19
N LEU A 190 5.65 7.29 -10.15
CA LEU A 190 4.93 8.04 -11.19
C LEU A 190 5.59 7.94 -12.57
N GLU A 191 6.93 7.93 -12.61
CA GLU A 191 7.70 7.81 -13.85
C GLU A 191 7.59 6.43 -14.52
N THR A 192 7.16 5.39 -13.78
CA THR A 192 6.93 4.06 -14.35
C THR A 192 5.66 3.98 -15.20
N VAL A 193 4.74 4.95 -15.08
CA VAL A 193 3.50 4.97 -15.85
C VAL A 193 3.73 5.67 -17.19
N PRO A 194 3.56 4.99 -18.32
CA PRO A 194 3.66 5.63 -19.64
C PRO A 194 2.70 6.82 -19.78
N ASP A 195 3.13 7.90 -20.42
CA ASP A 195 2.37 9.15 -20.50
C ASP A 195 0.95 8.96 -21.05
N HIS A 196 0.80 8.13 -22.08
CA HIS A 196 -0.49 7.84 -22.70
C HIS A 196 -1.46 7.04 -21.81
N LEU A 197 -0.96 6.43 -20.72
CA LEU A 197 -1.78 5.68 -19.78
C LEU A 197 -2.09 6.45 -18.48
N LYS A 198 -1.41 7.56 -18.21
CA LYS A 198 -1.51 8.28 -16.93
C LYS A 198 -2.95 8.65 -16.55
N HIS A 199 -3.77 9.04 -17.53
CA HIS A 199 -5.18 9.40 -17.31
C HIS A 199 -6.09 8.21 -17.06
N ARG A 200 -5.68 6.99 -17.47
CA ARG A 200 -6.43 5.74 -17.33
C ARG A 200 -5.96 4.86 -16.18
N GLU A 201 -4.79 5.14 -15.63
CA GLU A 201 -4.18 4.32 -14.56
C GLU A 201 -4.80 4.62 -13.20
N LEU A 202 -5.51 3.65 -12.61
CA LEU A 202 -6.23 3.81 -11.34
C LEU A 202 -5.31 3.71 -10.11
N LYS A 203 -4.18 3.00 -10.23
CA LYS A 203 -3.32 2.69 -9.08
C LYS A 203 -2.15 3.65 -8.95
N LEU A 204 -1.33 3.76 -10.00
CA LEU A 204 -0.06 4.48 -9.95
C LEU A 204 -0.16 5.93 -10.42
N GLY A 205 -1.24 6.28 -11.16
CA GLY A 205 -1.51 7.63 -11.65
C GLY A 205 -1.71 8.64 -10.53
N VAL A 206 -1.66 9.93 -10.88
CA VAL A 206 -1.96 11.03 -9.94
C VAL A 206 -3.41 10.94 -9.47
N GLY A 207 -3.63 11.07 -8.18
CA GLY A 207 -4.96 10.87 -7.56
C GLY A 207 -5.43 9.43 -7.60
N GLY A 208 -4.51 8.46 -7.73
CA GLY A 208 -4.80 7.03 -7.73
C GLY A 208 -4.66 6.38 -6.34
N LEU A 209 -4.89 5.07 -6.29
CA LEU A 209 -4.83 4.28 -5.04
C LEU A 209 -3.50 4.45 -4.31
N ARG A 210 -2.38 4.51 -5.05
CA ARG A 210 -1.05 4.63 -4.46
C ARG A 210 -0.83 5.95 -3.73
N ASP A 211 -1.49 7.02 -4.12
CA ASP A 211 -1.41 8.30 -3.41
C ASP A 211 -2.01 8.21 -2.02
N VAL A 212 -3.17 7.54 -1.90
CA VAL A 212 -3.79 7.28 -0.60
C VAL A 212 -2.91 6.37 0.25
N GLU A 213 -2.48 5.23 -0.31
CA GLU A 213 -1.63 4.27 0.39
C GLU A 213 -0.33 4.91 0.91
N PHE A 214 0.33 5.73 0.09
CA PHE A 214 1.58 6.40 0.49
C PHE A 214 1.37 7.46 1.55
N ALA A 215 0.30 8.26 1.47
CA ALA A 215 -0.01 9.24 2.51
C ALA A 215 -0.26 8.57 3.86
N VAL A 216 -1.07 7.51 3.89
CA VAL A 216 -1.37 6.75 5.10
C VAL A 216 -0.11 6.11 5.68
N GLN A 217 0.68 5.42 4.86
CA GLN A 217 1.91 4.75 5.30
C GLN A 217 2.96 5.73 5.80
N LEU A 218 3.08 6.91 5.18
CA LEU A 218 3.97 7.96 5.66
C LEU A 218 3.57 8.42 7.06
N LEU A 219 2.28 8.71 7.27
CA LEU A 219 1.77 9.11 8.58
C LEU A 219 1.95 8.02 9.64
N GLN A 220 1.74 6.75 9.27
CA GLN A 220 2.05 5.62 10.15
C GLN A 220 3.53 5.59 10.54
N LEU A 221 4.46 5.72 9.59
CA LEU A 221 5.90 5.69 9.87
C LEU A 221 6.35 6.86 10.76
N VAL A 222 5.76 8.04 10.57
CA VAL A 222 6.09 9.25 11.35
C VAL A 222 5.54 9.16 12.77
N HIS A 223 4.29 8.77 12.94
CA HIS A 223 3.58 8.85 14.22
C HIS A 223 3.48 7.52 14.97
N GLY A 224 3.49 6.38 14.26
CA GLY A 224 3.31 5.04 14.85
C GLY A 224 4.44 4.59 15.80
N ARG A 225 5.53 5.35 15.86
CA ARG A 225 6.56 5.15 16.86
C ARG A 225 6.06 5.50 18.28
N SER A 226 5.37 6.61 18.41
CA SER A 226 4.84 7.14 19.67
C SER A 226 3.39 6.73 19.93
N ASP A 227 2.66 6.33 18.89
CA ASP A 227 1.25 5.96 18.98
C ASP A 227 1.04 4.58 18.33
N GLU A 228 0.95 3.55 19.19
CA GLU A 228 0.77 2.16 18.72
C GLU A 228 -0.59 1.89 18.11
N SER A 229 -1.62 2.70 18.38
CA SER A 229 -2.94 2.56 17.79
C SER A 229 -2.92 2.67 16.26
N LEU A 230 -1.91 3.37 15.72
CA LEU A 230 -1.71 3.57 14.29
C LEU A 230 -1.10 2.37 13.56
N ARG A 231 -0.68 1.33 14.29
CA ARG A 231 -0.02 0.15 13.74
C ARG A 231 -1.01 -0.84 13.14
N GLN A 232 -1.82 -0.34 12.21
CA GLN A 232 -2.82 -1.10 11.48
C GLN A 232 -2.25 -1.60 10.15
N LEU A 233 -2.66 -2.79 9.71
CA LEU A 233 -2.19 -3.40 8.46
C LEU A 233 -2.96 -2.90 7.24
N ALA A 234 -4.30 -2.84 7.34
CA ALA A 234 -5.16 -2.40 6.25
C ALA A 234 -5.16 -0.88 6.11
N THR A 235 -5.25 -0.40 4.88
CA THR A 235 -5.18 1.05 4.56
C THR A 235 -6.33 1.83 5.18
N VAL A 236 -7.55 1.29 5.11
CA VAL A 236 -8.74 1.96 5.67
C VAL A 236 -8.69 1.99 7.19
N ASP A 237 -8.30 0.88 7.83
CA ASP A 237 -8.15 0.80 9.30
C ASP A 237 -7.08 1.77 9.80
N ALA A 238 -5.94 1.84 9.10
CA ALA A 238 -4.87 2.79 9.40
C ALA A 238 -5.35 4.24 9.27
N LEU A 239 -6.12 4.55 8.23
CA LEU A 239 -6.69 5.87 8.05
C LEU A 239 -7.74 6.20 9.12
N ALA A 240 -8.59 5.25 9.48
CA ALA A 240 -9.54 5.40 10.59
C ALA A 240 -8.83 5.65 11.94
N ALA A 241 -7.74 4.94 12.21
CA ALA A 241 -6.92 5.15 13.40
C ALA A 241 -6.27 6.55 13.40
N LEU A 242 -5.74 7.00 12.25
CA LEU A 242 -5.17 8.35 12.08
C LEU A 242 -6.22 9.46 12.31
N ILE A 243 -7.46 9.24 11.87
CA ILE A 243 -8.58 10.15 12.13
C ILE A 243 -8.93 10.17 13.62
N GLY A 244 -9.06 8.98 14.23
CA GLY A 244 -9.40 8.82 15.65
C GLY A 244 -8.37 9.48 16.58
N ALA A 245 -7.09 9.37 16.24
CA ALA A 245 -5.98 9.97 16.97
C ALA A 245 -5.76 11.48 16.64
N GLY A 246 -6.50 12.04 15.69
CA GLY A 246 -6.43 13.47 15.33
C GLY A 246 -5.29 13.88 14.41
N TYR A 247 -4.55 12.92 13.85
CA TYR A 247 -3.49 13.20 12.86
C TYR A 247 -4.05 13.58 11.48
N VAL A 248 -5.27 13.13 11.19
CA VAL A 248 -6.02 13.49 9.98
C VAL A 248 -7.35 14.08 10.38
N GLY A 249 -7.72 15.22 9.80
CA GLY A 249 -9.01 15.87 10.06
C GLY A 249 -10.19 14.94 9.66
N ARG A 250 -11.25 14.93 10.46
CA ARG A 250 -12.42 14.02 10.24
C ARG A 250 -13.01 14.13 8.85
N THR A 251 -13.23 15.33 8.35
CA THR A 251 -13.80 15.56 7.01
C THR A 251 -12.88 15.11 5.90
N ASP A 252 -11.58 15.45 5.99
CA ASP A 252 -10.57 15.06 5.01
C ASP A 252 -10.39 13.54 4.98
N GLY A 253 -10.35 12.94 6.17
CA GLY A 253 -10.18 11.49 6.31
C GLY A 253 -11.39 10.70 5.80
N ALA A 254 -12.60 11.09 6.15
CA ALA A 254 -13.82 10.46 5.64
C ALA A 254 -13.88 10.54 4.11
N SER A 255 -13.60 11.72 3.54
CA SER A 255 -13.55 11.90 2.10
C SER A 255 -12.47 11.06 1.42
N LEU A 256 -11.33 10.86 2.08
CA LEU A 256 -10.26 10.03 1.55
C LEU A 256 -10.62 8.54 1.57
N ILE A 257 -11.33 8.07 2.60
CA ILE A 257 -11.88 6.69 2.68
C ILE A 257 -12.84 6.47 1.51
N GLU A 258 -13.86 7.32 1.35
CA GLU A 258 -14.84 7.22 0.26
C GLU A 258 -14.17 7.19 -1.12
N CYS A 259 -13.20 8.07 -1.34
CA CYS A 259 -12.43 8.11 -2.59
C CYS A 259 -11.61 6.82 -2.82
N TYR A 260 -10.97 6.29 -1.78
CA TYR A 260 -10.19 5.06 -1.87
C TYR A 260 -11.09 3.86 -2.17
N GLU A 261 -12.21 3.72 -1.46
CA GLU A 261 -13.18 2.65 -1.66
C GLU A 261 -13.78 2.69 -3.07
N PHE A 262 -14.10 3.88 -3.59
CA PHE A 262 -14.56 4.03 -4.98
C PHE A 262 -13.52 3.56 -5.99
N LEU A 263 -12.25 3.94 -5.83
CA LEU A 263 -11.19 3.45 -6.72
C LEU A 263 -10.98 1.93 -6.60
N ARG A 264 -11.11 1.38 -5.40
CA ARG A 264 -11.04 -0.07 -5.16
C ARG A 264 -12.20 -0.80 -5.84
N LEU A 265 -13.41 -0.25 -5.76
CA LEU A 265 -14.58 -0.79 -6.46
C LEU A 265 -14.33 -0.86 -7.98
N LEU A 266 -13.89 0.25 -8.58
CA LEU A 266 -13.56 0.27 -10.02
C LEU A 266 -12.46 -0.73 -10.38
N GLU A 267 -11.39 -0.81 -9.57
CA GLU A 267 -10.30 -1.77 -9.78
C GLU A 267 -10.82 -3.22 -9.75
N HIS A 268 -11.67 -3.56 -8.79
CA HIS A 268 -12.25 -4.90 -8.67
C HIS A 268 -13.16 -5.24 -9.85
N ARG A 269 -14.07 -4.34 -10.23
CA ARG A 269 -14.98 -4.56 -11.38
C ARG A 269 -14.21 -4.72 -12.67
N LEU A 270 -13.20 -3.86 -12.89
CA LEU A 270 -12.32 -3.94 -14.04
C LEU A 270 -11.59 -5.28 -14.15
N GLN A 271 -11.09 -5.80 -13.02
CA GLN A 271 -10.40 -7.09 -12.97
C GLN A 271 -11.34 -8.26 -13.24
N LEU A 272 -12.56 -8.24 -12.70
CA LEU A 272 -13.55 -9.30 -12.87
C LEU A 272 -14.03 -9.41 -14.32
N GLN A 273 -14.13 -8.31 -15.04
CA GLN A 273 -14.66 -8.30 -16.41
C GLN A 273 -13.91 -9.24 -17.36
N LYS A 274 -12.58 -9.27 -17.27
CA LYS A 274 -11.71 -10.11 -18.12
C LYS A 274 -10.93 -11.17 -17.35
N VAL A 275 -11.22 -11.32 -16.06
CA VAL A 275 -10.47 -12.18 -15.14
C VAL A 275 -8.95 -11.92 -15.28
N LYS A 276 -8.59 -10.64 -15.35
CA LYS A 276 -7.21 -10.21 -15.62
C LYS A 276 -6.74 -9.18 -14.59
N ARG A 277 -5.52 -9.36 -14.11
CA ARG A 277 -4.85 -8.34 -13.29
C ARG A 277 -4.60 -7.09 -14.14
N THR A 278 -5.35 -6.04 -13.88
CA THR A 278 -5.21 -4.75 -14.54
C THR A 278 -5.61 -3.61 -13.61
N HIS A 279 -5.02 -2.46 -13.81
CA HIS A 279 -5.31 -1.21 -13.11
C HIS A 279 -5.56 -0.06 -14.08
N THR A 280 -5.62 -0.38 -15.38
CA THR A 280 -5.77 0.60 -16.46
C THR A 280 -7.18 0.50 -17.03
N LEU A 281 -7.91 1.61 -17.02
CA LEU A 281 -9.23 1.71 -17.63
C LEU A 281 -9.19 1.36 -19.13
N PRO A 282 -10.29 0.86 -19.69
CA PRO A 282 -10.42 0.66 -21.13
C PRO A 282 -10.16 1.96 -21.91
N GLU A 283 -9.85 1.85 -23.19
CA GLU A 283 -9.75 3.01 -24.08
C GLU A 283 -11.10 3.67 -24.27
N ASP A 284 -11.12 4.99 -24.48
CA ASP A 284 -12.35 5.77 -24.69
C ASP A 284 -13.15 5.24 -25.89
N SER A 285 -12.47 4.62 -26.85
CA SER A 285 -13.07 3.93 -28.00
C SER A 285 -13.80 2.62 -27.64
N ASP A 286 -13.43 1.97 -26.52
CA ASP A 286 -14.08 0.73 -26.04
C ASP A 286 -15.30 1.06 -25.18
N THR A 287 -16.29 1.69 -25.81
CA THR A 287 -17.53 2.13 -25.14
C THR A 287 -18.34 0.99 -24.55
N GLN A 288 -18.22 -0.23 -25.09
CA GLN A 288 -18.91 -1.40 -24.56
C GLN A 288 -18.36 -1.80 -23.19
N THR A 289 -17.05 -1.90 -23.09
CA THR A 289 -16.36 -2.22 -21.83
C THR A 289 -16.56 -1.13 -20.79
N LEU A 290 -16.47 0.15 -21.19
CA LEU A 290 -16.72 1.30 -20.29
C LEU A 290 -18.15 1.33 -19.77
N ARG A 291 -19.15 1.06 -20.63
CA ARG A 291 -20.56 1.00 -20.21
C ARG A 291 -20.81 -0.13 -19.22
N TRP A 292 -20.24 -1.31 -19.50
CA TRP A 292 -20.30 -2.42 -18.56
C TRP A 292 -19.70 -2.05 -17.20
N LEU A 293 -18.50 -1.45 -17.20
CA LEU A 293 -17.82 -1.02 -15.98
C LEU A 293 -18.65 0.00 -15.20
N ALA A 294 -19.23 0.99 -15.89
CA ALA A 294 -20.11 1.99 -15.27
C ALA A 294 -21.33 1.33 -14.61
N HIS A 295 -22.04 0.45 -15.32
CA HIS A 295 -23.19 -0.25 -14.74
C HIS A 295 -22.80 -1.18 -13.57
N ALA A 296 -21.71 -1.95 -13.72
CA ALA A 296 -21.21 -2.81 -12.65
C ALA A 296 -20.73 -2.03 -11.40
N SER A 297 -20.44 -0.75 -11.57
CA SER A 297 -20.05 0.17 -10.49
C SER A 297 -21.21 1.04 -9.98
N GLY A 298 -22.46 0.71 -10.37
CA GLY A 298 -23.67 1.35 -9.87
C GLY A 298 -24.13 2.61 -10.61
N PHE A 299 -23.51 2.94 -11.76
CA PHE A 299 -23.90 4.11 -12.54
C PHE A 299 -25.01 3.75 -13.53
N SER A 300 -26.15 4.42 -13.42
CA SER A 300 -27.25 4.37 -14.37
C SER A 300 -27.30 5.67 -15.17
N GLY A 301 -27.56 5.56 -16.49
CA GLY A 301 -27.71 6.77 -17.31
C GLY A 301 -28.95 7.59 -16.93
N GLU A 302 -28.86 8.88 -17.04
CA GLU A 302 -29.93 9.85 -16.87
C GLU A 302 -30.40 10.39 -18.22
N LYS A 303 -31.49 11.19 -18.23
CA LYS A 303 -32.12 11.69 -19.49
C LYS A 303 -31.14 12.39 -20.46
N HIS A 304 -30.06 13.00 -19.95
CA HIS A 304 -29.11 13.78 -20.75
C HIS A 304 -27.64 13.38 -20.53
N ARG A 305 -27.38 12.31 -19.76
CA ARG A 305 -26.02 11.89 -19.41
C ARG A 305 -25.92 10.35 -19.44
N SER A 306 -24.93 9.85 -20.13
CA SER A 306 -24.68 8.40 -20.15
C SER A 306 -24.11 7.92 -18.81
N SER A 307 -24.23 6.61 -18.53
CA SER A 307 -23.58 5.99 -17.36
C SER A 307 -22.06 6.16 -17.38
N ILE A 308 -21.46 6.20 -18.59
CA ILE A 308 -20.01 6.43 -18.77
C ILE A 308 -19.67 7.85 -18.32
N ASP A 309 -20.38 8.89 -18.79
CA ASP A 309 -20.12 10.28 -18.42
C ASP A 309 -20.19 10.50 -16.90
N LEU A 310 -21.19 9.87 -16.25
CA LEU A 310 -21.37 9.96 -14.80
C LEU A 310 -20.20 9.30 -14.03
N MET A 311 -19.77 8.12 -14.48
CA MET A 311 -18.64 7.42 -13.90
C MET A 311 -17.33 8.22 -14.07
N GLU A 312 -17.06 8.73 -15.26
CA GLU A 312 -15.86 9.50 -15.58
C GLU A 312 -15.80 10.84 -14.82
N GLU A 313 -16.94 11.52 -14.73
CA GLU A 313 -17.00 12.75 -13.91
C GLU A 313 -16.74 12.46 -12.44
N THR A 314 -17.32 11.38 -11.91
CA THR A 314 -17.09 10.96 -10.52
C THR A 314 -15.62 10.60 -10.32
N LEU A 315 -15.03 9.81 -11.22
CA LEU A 315 -13.61 9.46 -11.17
C LEU A 315 -12.71 10.70 -11.23
N ARG A 316 -13.02 11.67 -12.07
CA ARG A 316 -12.28 12.93 -12.14
C ARG A 316 -12.35 13.72 -10.82
N LYS A 317 -13.52 13.80 -10.19
CA LYS A 317 -13.69 14.45 -8.87
C LYS A 317 -12.91 13.73 -7.79
N VAL A 318 -12.98 12.41 -7.75
CA VAL A 318 -12.26 11.55 -6.81
C VAL A 318 -10.75 11.76 -6.95
N ARG A 319 -10.21 11.72 -8.16
CA ARG A 319 -8.77 11.93 -8.40
C ARG A 319 -8.30 13.32 -7.98
N LEU A 320 -9.06 14.37 -8.28
CA LEU A 320 -8.73 15.73 -7.85
C LEU A 320 -8.73 15.85 -6.33
N ASN A 321 -9.70 15.24 -5.66
CA ASN A 321 -9.80 15.24 -4.20
C ASN A 321 -8.61 14.48 -3.57
N ILE A 322 -8.33 13.26 -4.02
CA ILE A 322 -7.17 12.49 -3.55
C ILE A 322 -5.88 13.28 -3.78
N SER A 323 -5.67 13.88 -4.95
CA SER A 323 -4.47 14.65 -5.25
C SER A 323 -4.30 15.84 -4.32
N SER A 324 -5.39 16.56 -4.03
CA SER A 324 -5.40 17.69 -3.08
C SER A 324 -5.08 17.21 -1.66
N LEU A 325 -5.76 16.16 -1.19
CA LEU A 325 -5.56 15.63 0.16
C LEU A 325 -4.19 14.96 0.31
N HIS A 326 -3.71 14.24 -0.71
CA HIS A 326 -2.36 13.69 -0.71
C HIS A 326 -1.32 14.81 -0.55
N SER A 327 -1.43 15.90 -1.31
CA SER A 327 -0.52 17.04 -1.19
C SER A 327 -0.53 17.61 0.23
N LYS A 328 -1.69 17.76 0.83
CA LYS A 328 -1.86 18.26 2.20
C LYS A 328 -1.27 17.30 3.24
N LEU A 329 -1.58 16.01 3.16
CA LEU A 329 -1.22 15.00 4.17
C LEU A 329 0.22 14.52 4.02
N PHE A 330 0.72 14.43 2.80
CA PHE A 330 2.06 13.94 2.51
C PHE A 330 3.15 14.96 2.83
N TYR A 331 2.89 16.26 2.62
CA TYR A 331 3.89 17.29 2.86
C TYR A 331 3.81 17.92 4.25
N ARG A 332 2.67 17.89 4.95
CA ARG A 332 2.51 18.47 6.29
C ARG A 332 3.40 17.80 7.36
N PRO A 333 3.47 16.48 7.48
CA PRO A 333 4.38 15.83 8.45
C PRO A 333 5.85 16.12 8.17
N LEU A 334 6.19 16.38 6.91
CA LEU A 334 7.54 16.75 6.51
C LEU A 334 7.90 18.17 6.99
N LEU A 335 6.94 19.08 7.00
CA LEU A 335 7.13 20.42 7.58
C LEU A 335 7.29 20.37 9.10
N ASP A 336 6.50 19.54 9.79
CA ASP A 336 6.61 19.38 11.24
C ASP A 336 7.97 18.77 11.64
N SER A 337 8.52 17.84 10.87
CA SER A 337 9.85 17.32 11.10
C SER A 337 10.96 18.36 10.84
N VAL A 338 10.78 19.23 9.86
CA VAL A 338 11.70 20.35 9.56
C VAL A 338 11.63 21.43 10.64
N VAL A 339 10.43 21.72 11.17
CA VAL A 339 10.23 22.72 12.24
C VAL A 339 10.85 22.28 13.57
N ASN A 340 10.93 20.97 13.81
CA ASN A 340 11.54 20.40 15.01
C ASN A 340 13.08 20.24 14.90
N MET A 341 13.67 20.47 13.74
CA MET A 341 15.12 20.53 13.55
C MET A 341 15.67 21.90 14.00
N SER A 342 16.86 21.92 14.57
CA SER A 342 17.54 23.18 14.88
C SER A 342 17.87 23.95 13.59
N VAL A 343 18.00 25.29 13.67
CA VAL A 343 18.25 26.15 12.48
C VAL A 343 19.52 25.80 11.76
N ASP A 344 20.49 25.22 12.47
CA ASP A 344 21.79 24.80 11.92
C ASP A 344 21.70 23.48 11.12
N GLU A 345 20.60 22.73 11.27
CA GLU A 345 20.32 21.47 10.55
C GLU A 345 19.45 21.66 9.30
N LEU A 346 18.84 22.83 9.12
CA LEU A 346 18.04 23.20 7.93
C LEU A 346 18.93 23.46 6.72
N LYS A 347 19.58 22.43 6.18
CA LYS A 347 20.34 22.47 4.93
C LYS A 347 19.47 22.25 3.68
N LEU A 348 18.22 22.71 3.67
CA LEU A 348 17.48 22.83 2.42
C LEU A 348 18.04 24.02 1.67
N SER A 349 18.48 23.78 0.42
CA SER A 349 18.79 24.92 -0.46
C SER A 349 17.52 25.78 -0.60
N PRO A 350 17.64 27.10 -0.72
CA PRO A 350 16.49 27.99 -0.93
C PRO A 350 15.54 27.51 -2.03
N ASP A 351 16.11 26.92 -3.08
CA ASP A 351 15.35 26.41 -4.23
C ASP A 351 14.54 25.17 -3.89
N ALA A 352 15.08 24.25 -3.07
CA ALA A 352 14.33 23.08 -2.59
C ALA A 352 13.17 23.47 -1.66
N ALA A 353 13.35 24.49 -0.83
CA ALA A 353 12.30 25.03 0.03
C ALA A 353 11.18 25.70 -0.78
N LYS A 354 11.53 26.45 -1.84
CA LYS A 354 10.57 27.07 -2.75
C LYS A 354 9.78 26.05 -3.55
N GLU A 355 10.43 24.97 -4.03
CA GLU A 355 9.75 23.85 -4.69
C GLU A 355 8.75 23.17 -3.76
N GLN A 356 9.08 23.02 -2.48
CA GLN A 356 8.15 22.49 -1.47
C GLN A 356 6.95 23.41 -1.27
N LEU A 357 7.17 24.72 -1.20
CA LEU A 357 6.08 25.71 -1.09
C LEU A 357 5.17 25.71 -2.31
N ARG A 358 5.71 25.50 -3.53
CA ARG A 358 4.90 25.28 -4.74
C ARG A 358 4.04 24.04 -4.61
N ALA A 359 4.63 22.94 -4.17
CA ALA A 359 3.92 21.67 -3.95
C ALA A 359 2.81 21.78 -2.90
N LEU A 360 2.95 22.68 -1.91
CA LEU A 360 1.95 23.00 -0.91
C LEU A 360 0.82 23.92 -1.42
N GLY A 361 0.87 24.32 -2.70
CA GLY A 361 -0.16 25.16 -3.31
C GLY A 361 0.03 26.66 -3.11
N TYR A 362 1.19 27.11 -2.65
CA TYR A 362 1.48 28.54 -2.59
C TYR A 362 1.69 29.10 -4.00
N ASN A 363 0.84 30.03 -4.41
CA ASN A 363 0.92 30.67 -5.73
C ASN A 363 2.18 31.57 -5.88
N TYR A 364 2.76 32.01 -4.76
CA TYR A 364 3.96 32.85 -4.72
C TYR A 364 5.00 32.26 -3.76
N PRO A 365 5.66 31.16 -4.11
CA PRO A 365 6.58 30.42 -3.24
C PRO A 365 7.79 31.24 -2.78
N ASP A 366 8.27 32.18 -3.61
CA ASP A 366 9.37 33.08 -3.25
C ASP A 366 8.99 33.99 -2.09
N ARG A 367 7.82 34.63 -2.13
CA ARG A 367 7.30 35.45 -1.03
C ARG A 367 7.01 34.63 0.22
N ALA A 368 6.44 33.45 0.05
CA ALA A 368 6.18 32.55 1.18
C ALA A 368 7.50 32.13 1.87
N PHE A 369 8.54 31.85 1.11
CA PHE A 369 9.87 31.53 1.63
C PHE A 369 10.51 32.72 2.38
N GLU A 370 10.43 33.93 1.83
CA GLU A 370 10.90 35.17 2.50
C GLU A 370 10.20 35.39 3.84
N HIS A 371 8.87 35.23 3.87
CA HIS A 371 8.10 35.37 5.12
C HIS A 371 8.46 34.28 6.14
N LEU A 372 8.63 33.02 5.74
CA LEU A 372 9.08 31.94 6.62
C LEU A 372 10.48 32.20 7.15
N THR A 373 11.39 32.70 6.33
CA THR A 373 12.76 33.03 6.73
C THR A 373 12.76 34.20 7.73
N ALA A 374 11.94 35.23 7.51
CA ALA A 374 11.79 36.37 8.41
C ALA A 374 11.18 35.95 9.75
N LEU A 375 10.18 35.07 9.77
CA LEU A 375 9.59 34.49 10.96
C LEU A 375 10.60 33.62 11.73
N ALA A 376 11.45 32.86 11.04
CA ALA A 376 12.48 32.05 11.63
C ALA A 376 13.60 32.86 12.28
N ALA A 377 13.90 34.05 11.78
CA ALA A 377 14.91 34.95 12.32
C ALA A 377 14.47 35.72 13.59
N GLY A 378 13.17 35.68 13.95
CA GLY A 378 12.63 36.43 15.12
C GLY A 378 12.87 35.73 16.47
N ALA A 379 13.08 36.52 17.54
CA ALA A 379 13.45 36.07 18.87
C ALA A 379 12.43 35.19 19.63
N SER A 380 11.20 35.02 19.10
CA SER A 380 10.11 34.24 19.74
C SER A 380 9.57 33.14 18.81
N ARG A 381 10.43 32.19 18.51
CA ARG A 381 10.28 31.18 17.45
C ARG A 381 9.09 30.22 17.63
N LYS A 382 8.90 29.65 18.82
CA LYS A 382 7.83 28.67 19.08
C LYS A 382 6.42 29.24 19.05
N ALA A 383 6.23 30.46 19.56
CA ALA A 383 4.90 31.06 19.64
C ALA A 383 4.35 31.54 18.29
N LYS A 384 5.23 31.92 17.35
CA LYS A 384 4.82 32.40 16.02
C LYS A 384 4.48 31.28 15.02
N ILE A 385 5.11 30.11 15.17
CA ILE A 385 4.85 28.94 14.33
C ILE A 385 3.57 28.21 14.77
N GLN A 386 3.22 28.25 16.06
CA GLN A 386 1.96 27.70 16.57
C GLN A 386 0.72 28.54 16.21
N ALA A 387 0.92 29.80 15.83
CA ALA A 387 -0.17 30.71 15.41
C ALA A 387 -0.45 30.69 13.89
N MET A 388 0.33 29.95 13.09
CA MET A 388 0.11 29.67 11.67
C MET A 388 -0.41 28.26 11.45
#